data_1fec0b217c620e3537764f0530171b40
#
_entry.id   1fec0b217c620e3537764f0530171b40
#
_cell.length_a   1.000
_cell.length_b   1.000
_cell.length_c   1.000
_cell.angle_alpha   90.00
_cell.angle_beta   90.00
_cell.angle_gamma   90.00
#
_symmetry.space_group_name_H-M   'P 1'
#
loop_
_entity.id
_entity.type
_entity.pdbx_description
1 polymer ?
#
loop_
_entity_poly.entity_id
_entity_poly.type
_entity_poly.pdbx_seq_one_letter_code
_entity_poly.pdbx_strand_id
1 'polypeptide(L)'
;MKKNVAIGLMGGSFDPIHLGHLEIAKQAKDAMNLDQVWFIPSGRPPHKAHLGASAAQRLDMTRLAIATLDWARECDIEVFREGTIYTVDTLGLLTAQHPEADFYYIIGADTLVDLPNWRSPEKVCTLCEFICLKRPGIEEETVQHAMQRMLTEYGKFVYLIDVSGPDISSTEIRKTLALGASTAAMLPEPVRNYIDREKLYRS
;
A
#
# COMPACT_ATOMS: atom_id res chain seq x y z
N MET A 1 -31.33 -0.59 4.63
CA MET A 1 -30.28 -0.84 3.61
C MET A 1 -29.08 -1.42 4.34
N LYS A 2 -28.49 -2.52 3.87
CA LYS A 2 -27.21 -3.00 4.43
C LYS A 2 -26.16 -1.93 4.15
N LYS A 3 -25.41 -1.51 5.17
CA LYS A 3 -24.25 -0.62 5.01
C LYS A 3 -23.18 -1.41 4.24
N ASN A 4 -22.59 -0.80 3.21
CA ASN A 4 -21.46 -1.40 2.52
C ASN A 4 -20.26 -1.54 3.49
N VAL A 5 -19.41 -2.51 3.22
CA VAL A 5 -18.19 -2.71 3.99
C VAL A 5 -17.13 -1.72 3.49
N ALA A 6 -16.61 -0.87 4.36
CA ALA A 6 -15.58 0.10 4.04
C ALA A 6 -14.19 -0.56 4.09
N ILE A 7 -13.53 -0.69 2.94
CA ILE A 7 -12.26 -1.39 2.80
C ILE A 7 -11.17 -0.45 2.31
N GLY A 8 -10.11 -0.27 3.12
CA GLY A 8 -8.89 0.38 2.69
C GLY A 8 -8.04 -0.54 1.81
N LEU A 9 -7.55 -0.04 0.69
CA LEU A 9 -6.65 -0.78 -0.19
C LEU A 9 -5.25 -0.16 -0.09
N MET A 10 -4.30 -0.91 0.42
CA MET A 10 -2.90 -0.48 0.51
C MET A 10 -2.04 -1.29 -0.46
N GLY A 11 -1.80 -0.71 -1.65
CA GLY A 11 -0.90 -1.27 -2.64
C GLY A 11 0.56 -0.97 -2.33
N GLY A 12 1.44 -1.91 -2.62
CA GLY A 12 2.86 -1.69 -2.43
C GLY A 12 3.74 -2.83 -2.91
N SER A 13 5.03 -2.55 -3.15
CA SER A 13 5.97 -3.64 -3.45
C SER A 13 6.20 -4.55 -2.24
N PHE A 14 6.14 -4.01 -1.02
CA PHE A 14 6.38 -4.73 0.24
C PHE A 14 7.63 -5.61 0.20
N ASP A 15 8.76 -4.99 -0.12
CA ASP A 15 10.05 -5.66 -0.38
C ASP A 15 11.17 -5.27 0.62
N PRO A 16 11.01 -5.63 1.91
CA PRO A 16 9.89 -6.29 2.58
C PRO A 16 8.81 -5.32 3.11
N ILE A 17 7.67 -5.87 3.51
CA ILE A 17 6.70 -5.18 4.39
C ILE A 17 7.36 -4.92 5.74
N HIS A 18 7.02 -3.78 6.39
CA HIS A 18 7.66 -3.36 7.64
C HIS A 18 6.69 -2.65 8.59
N LEU A 19 7.13 -2.42 9.83
CA LEU A 19 6.32 -1.80 10.88
C LEU A 19 5.74 -0.44 10.47
N GLY A 20 6.48 0.36 9.68
CA GLY A 20 5.96 1.61 9.15
C GLY A 20 4.73 1.44 8.24
N HIS A 21 4.66 0.38 7.42
CA HIS A 21 3.48 0.09 6.61
C HIS A 21 2.27 -0.27 7.50
N LEU A 22 2.48 -1.09 8.53
CA LEU A 22 1.40 -1.50 9.43
C LEU A 22 0.85 -0.32 10.23
N GLU A 23 1.74 0.55 10.70
CA GLU A 23 1.37 1.74 11.48
C GLU A 23 0.52 2.72 10.68
N ILE A 24 0.97 3.09 9.47
CA ILE A 24 0.20 4.02 8.63
C ILE A 24 -1.12 3.42 8.16
N ALA A 25 -1.18 2.11 7.90
CA ALA A 25 -2.41 1.42 7.56
C ALA A 25 -3.42 1.46 8.72
N LYS A 26 -2.93 1.26 9.95
CA LYS A 26 -3.77 1.36 11.16
C LYS A 26 -4.30 2.78 11.35
N GLN A 27 -3.45 3.79 11.20
CA GLN A 27 -3.87 5.19 11.33
C GLN A 27 -4.93 5.56 10.29
N ALA A 28 -4.75 5.14 9.02
CA ALA A 28 -5.76 5.36 7.98
C ALA A 28 -7.09 4.66 8.32
N LYS A 29 -7.01 3.39 8.79
CA LYS A 29 -8.19 2.65 9.23
C LYS A 29 -8.96 3.38 10.33
N ASP A 30 -8.25 3.79 11.38
CA ASP A 30 -8.87 4.40 12.55
C ASP A 30 -9.47 5.78 12.22
N ALA A 31 -8.75 6.61 11.46
CA ALA A 31 -9.20 7.94 11.06
C ALA A 31 -10.45 7.91 10.17
N MET A 32 -10.55 6.91 9.29
CA MET A 32 -11.66 6.78 8.33
C MET A 32 -12.73 5.77 8.77
N ASN A 33 -12.60 5.17 9.96
CA ASN A 33 -13.48 4.11 10.46
C ASN A 33 -13.69 2.98 9.43
N LEU A 34 -12.59 2.55 8.78
CA LEU A 34 -12.64 1.44 7.84
C LEU A 34 -12.88 0.12 8.58
N ASP A 35 -13.68 -0.75 8.00
CA ASP A 35 -13.91 -2.08 8.56
C ASP A 35 -12.66 -2.95 8.45
N GLN A 36 -11.95 -2.86 7.31
CA GLN A 36 -10.74 -3.63 7.02
C GLN A 36 -9.73 -2.80 6.22
N VAL A 37 -8.45 -3.23 6.25
CA VAL A 37 -7.42 -2.81 5.28
C VAL A 37 -6.86 -4.04 4.57
N TRP A 38 -6.89 -4.02 3.24
CA TRP A 38 -6.32 -5.06 2.42
C TRP A 38 -4.97 -4.62 1.90
N PHE A 39 -3.93 -5.41 2.19
CA PHE A 39 -2.58 -5.24 1.70
C PHE A 39 -2.43 -5.97 0.37
N ILE A 40 -2.07 -5.24 -0.69
CA ILE A 40 -1.96 -5.74 -2.06
C ILE A 40 -0.49 -5.72 -2.47
N PRO A 41 0.27 -6.81 -2.27
CA PRO A 41 1.63 -6.91 -2.79
C PRO A 41 1.60 -6.85 -4.32
N SER A 42 2.34 -5.90 -4.90
CA SER A 42 2.39 -5.75 -6.36
C SER A 42 3.04 -6.97 -7.00
N GLY A 43 2.50 -7.44 -8.11
CA GLY A 43 3.08 -8.52 -8.92
C GLY A 43 4.37 -8.06 -9.59
N ARG A 44 4.24 -7.40 -10.74
CA ARG A 44 5.35 -6.78 -11.50
C ARG A 44 5.08 -5.28 -11.62
N PRO A 45 5.56 -4.46 -10.67
CA PRO A 45 5.34 -3.02 -10.73
C PRO A 45 6.11 -2.42 -11.91
N PRO A 46 5.47 -1.58 -12.74
CA PRO A 46 6.07 -1.05 -13.98
C PRO A 46 7.33 -0.20 -13.74
N HIS A 47 7.46 0.38 -12.53
CA HIS A 47 8.55 1.31 -12.19
C HIS A 47 9.71 0.66 -11.41
N LYS A 48 9.68 -0.67 -11.16
CA LYS A 48 10.74 -1.36 -10.39
C LYS A 48 11.25 -2.58 -11.14
N ALA A 49 12.35 -2.40 -11.88
CA ALA A 49 12.96 -3.46 -12.68
C ALA A 49 13.52 -4.63 -11.83
N HIS A 50 13.95 -4.35 -10.60
CA HIS A 50 14.55 -5.36 -9.71
C HIS A 50 13.98 -5.23 -8.29
N LEU A 51 13.28 -6.26 -7.85
CA LEU A 51 12.89 -6.47 -6.46
C LEU A 51 13.82 -7.51 -5.82
N GLY A 52 14.10 -7.36 -4.53
CA GLY A 52 15.00 -8.27 -3.81
C GLY A 52 14.35 -9.62 -3.49
N ALA A 53 13.01 -9.67 -3.46
CA ALA A 53 12.23 -10.89 -3.25
C ALA A 53 11.18 -11.09 -4.37
N SER A 54 10.85 -12.34 -4.67
CA SER A 54 9.79 -12.69 -5.61
C SER A 54 8.41 -12.20 -5.11
N ALA A 55 7.44 -12.09 -6.02
CA ALA A 55 6.09 -11.68 -5.65
C ALA A 55 5.45 -12.63 -4.61
N ALA A 56 5.68 -13.95 -4.74
CA ALA A 56 5.21 -14.95 -3.79
C ALA A 56 5.85 -14.76 -2.40
N GLN A 57 7.17 -14.54 -2.33
CA GLN A 57 7.86 -14.29 -1.06
C GLN A 57 7.38 -13.00 -0.39
N ARG A 58 7.09 -11.95 -1.16
CA ARG A 58 6.55 -10.69 -0.64
C ARG A 58 5.11 -10.85 -0.11
N LEU A 59 4.30 -11.68 -0.77
CA LEU A 59 2.99 -12.09 -0.26
C LEU A 59 3.11 -12.86 1.06
N ASP A 60 4.02 -13.83 1.14
CA ASP A 60 4.24 -14.60 2.37
C ASP A 60 4.69 -13.70 3.53
N MET A 61 5.62 -12.78 3.28
CA MET A 61 6.03 -11.78 4.28
C MET A 61 4.85 -10.89 4.70
N THR A 62 3.96 -10.53 3.77
CA THR A 62 2.75 -9.74 4.07
C THR A 62 1.80 -10.53 4.96
N ARG A 63 1.51 -11.79 4.64
CA ARG A 63 0.70 -12.70 5.47
C ARG A 63 1.23 -12.81 6.89
N LEU A 64 2.55 -13.03 7.02
CA LEU A 64 3.20 -13.13 8.31
C LEU A 64 3.14 -11.83 9.11
N ALA A 65 3.26 -10.68 8.45
CA ALA A 65 3.22 -9.37 9.10
C ALA A 65 1.85 -9.04 9.70
N ILE A 66 0.77 -9.50 9.06
CA ILE A 66 -0.60 -9.15 9.45
C ILE A 66 -1.35 -10.27 10.18
N ALA A 67 -0.72 -11.43 10.38
CA ALA A 67 -1.39 -12.65 10.88
C ALA A 67 -2.13 -12.48 12.23
N THR A 68 -1.74 -11.50 13.05
CA THR A 68 -2.36 -11.21 14.34
C THR A 68 -3.29 -9.99 14.32
N LEU A 69 -3.50 -9.39 13.17
CA LEU A 69 -4.30 -8.18 12.99
C LEU A 69 -5.66 -8.55 12.41
N ASP A 70 -6.70 -8.53 13.22
CA ASP A 70 -8.07 -8.91 12.86
C ASP A 70 -8.73 -7.99 11.80
N TRP A 71 -8.22 -6.77 11.68
CA TRP A 71 -8.66 -5.76 10.71
C TRP A 71 -7.89 -5.81 9.38
N ALA A 72 -6.80 -6.57 9.29
CA ALA A 72 -5.93 -6.61 8.13
C ALA A 72 -6.12 -7.91 7.33
N ARG A 73 -6.06 -7.79 6.01
CA ARG A 73 -6.16 -8.93 5.09
C ARG A 73 -5.13 -8.79 3.97
N GLU A 74 -4.52 -9.88 3.57
CA GLU A 74 -3.76 -9.92 2.31
C GLU A 74 -4.71 -10.05 1.11
N CYS A 75 -4.30 -9.45 0.00
CA CYS A 75 -4.96 -9.60 -1.29
C CYS A 75 -3.91 -9.92 -2.35
N ASP A 76 -3.97 -11.11 -2.90
CA ASP A 76 -2.98 -11.64 -3.84
C ASP A 76 -3.34 -11.39 -5.32
N ILE A 77 -4.34 -10.55 -5.56
CA ILE A 77 -4.94 -10.29 -6.88
C ILE A 77 -3.91 -9.87 -7.94
N GLU A 78 -2.76 -9.33 -7.54
CA GLU A 78 -1.69 -8.93 -8.45
C GLU A 78 -0.54 -9.95 -8.52
N VAL A 79 -0.34 -10.77 -7.48
CA VAL A 79 0.88 -11.58 -7.29
C VAL A 79 1.09 -12.60 -8.39
N PHE A 80 0.01 -13.22 -8.86
CA PHE A 80 0.06 -14.31 -9.84
C PHE A 80 -0.38 -13.88 -11.25
N ARG A 81 -0.62 -12.57 -11.45
CA ARG A 81 -0.99 -12.06 -12.78
C ARG A 81 0.25 -11.88 -13.65
N GLU A 82 0.13 -12.27 -14.91
CA GLU A 82 1.16 -12.05 -15.92
C GLU A 82 1.10 -10.63 -16.52
N GLY A 83 2.24 -10.14 -16.96
CA GLY A 83 2.37 -8.84 -17.61
C GLY A 83 2.40 -7.65 -16.64
N THR A 84 2.25 -6.45 -17.19
CA THR A 84 2.18 -5.21 -16.43
C THR A 84 0.78 -5.03 -15.84
N ILE A 85 0.70 -4.80 -14.54
CA ILE A 85 -0.56 -4.64 -13.83
C ILE A 85 -0.74 -3.16 -13.51
N TYR A 86 -1.91 -2.63 -13.85
CA TYR A 86 -2.27 -1.25 -13.57
C TYR A 86 -3.36 -1.20 -12.51
N THR A 87 -3.36 -0.14 -11.71
CA THR A 87 -4.34 0.08 -10.63
C THR A 87 -5.78 0.02 -11.12
N VAL A 88 -6.06 0.55 -12.31
CA VAL A 88 -7.41 0.51 -12.92
C VAL A 88 -7.92 -0.93 -13.14
N ASP A 89 -7.02 -1.85 -13.49
CA ASP A 89 -7.39 -3.26 -13.73
C ASP A 89 -7.64 -3.97 -12.40
N THR A 90 -6.79 -3.71 -11.40
CA THR A 90 -6.93 -4.25 -10.03
C THR A 90 -8.23 -3.79 -9.38
N LEU A 91 -8.51 -2.49 -9.41
CA LEU A 91 -9.76 -1.93 -8.86
C LEU A 91 -10.99 -2.44 -9.60
N GLY A 92 -10.93 -2.54 -10.93
CA GLY A 92 -12.04 -3.09 -11.72
C GLY A 92 -12.39 -4.52 -11.35
N LEU A 93 -11.39 -5.36 -11.07
CA LEU A 93 -11.61 -6.74 -10.61
C LEU A 93 -12.17 -6.76 -9.17
N LEU A 94 -11.59 -5.99 -8.26
CA LEU A 94 -12.05 -5.94 -6.87
C LEU A 94 -13.49 -5.46 -6.77
N THR A 95 -13.86 -4.40 -7.49
CA THR A 95 -15.24 -3.88 -7.52
C THR A 95 -16.23 -4.91 -8.08
N ALA A 96 -15.81 -5.67 -9.11
CA ALA A 96 -16.66 -6.72 -9.68
C ALA A 96 -16.83 -7.93 -8.75
N GLN A 97 -15.79 -8.29 -7.99
CA GLN A 97 -15.82 -9.40 -7.04
C GLN A 97 -16.50 -9.07 -5.72
N HIS A 98 -16.50 -7.81 -5.32
CA HIS A 98 -17.00 -7.32 -4.04
C HIS A 98 -17.95 -6.12 -4.22
N PRO A 99 -19.12 -6.32 -4.86
CA PRO A 99 -20.07 -5.23 -5.11
C PRO A 99 -20.69 -4.65 -3.82
N GLU A 100 -20.51 -5.34 -2.68
CA GLU A 100 -20.92 -4.90 -1.34
C GLU A 100 -19.90 -4.01 -0.65
N ALA A 101 -18.72 -3.77 -1.24
CA ALA A 101 -17.63 -3.01 -0.64
C ALA A 101 -17.52 -1.59 -1.22
N ASP A 102 -17.23 -0.63 -0.33
CA ASP A 102 -16.75 0.70 -0.68
C ASP A 102 -15.23 0.71 -0.51
N PHE A 103 -14.51 0.89 -1.61
CA PHE A 103 -13.05 0.88 -1.60
C PHE A 103 -12.45 2.27 -1.40
N TYR A 104 -11.45 2.34 -0.52
CA TYR A 104 -10.64 3.52 -0.22
C TYR A 104 -9.17 3.22 -0.55
N TYR A 105 -8.64 3.81 -1.62
CA TYR A 105 -7.25 3.58 -2.02
C TYR A 105 -6.31 4.47 -1.20
N ILE A 106 -5.44 3.83 -0.41
CA ILE A 106 -4.52 4.49 0.52
C ILE A 106 -3.21 4.77 -0.20
N ILE A 107 -2.86 6.06 -0.36
CA ILE A 107 -1.68 6.51 -1.12
C ILE A 107 -0.87 7.54 -0.32
N GLY A 108 0.41 7.65 -0.65
CA GLY A 108 1.23 8.76 -0.18
C GLY A 108 1.03 10.03 -1.02
N ALA A 109 1.49 11.16 -0.53
CA ALA A 109 1.38 12.45 -1.22
C ALA A 109 2.11 12.49 -2.55
N ASP A 110 3.27 11.83 -2.66
CA ASP A 110 4.01 11.64 -3.91
C ASP A 110 3.18 10.91 -4.98
N THR A 111 2.48 9.88 -4.56
CA THR A 111 1.57 9.10 -5.40
C THR A 111 0.35 9.91 -5.84
N LEU A 112 -0.20 10.75 -4.95
CA LEU A 112 -1.31 11.66 -5.29
C LEU A 112 -0.90 12.65 -6.37
N VAL A 113 0.30 13.22 -6.28
CA VAL A 113 0.86 14.14 -7.30
C VAL A 113 1.00 13.44 -8.65
N ASP A 114 1.42 12.17 -8.67
CA ASP A 114 1.62 11.37 -9.90
C ASP A 114 0.34 10.75 -10.47
N LEU A 115 -0.76 10.71 -9.72
CA LEU A 115 -2.00 10.02 -10.09
C LEU A 115 -2.55 10.41 -11.49
N PRO A 116 -2.49 11.68 -11.93
CA PRO A 116 -2.89 12.05 -13.28
C PRO A 116 -2.10 11.39 -14.42
N ASN A 117 -0.91 10.86 -14.13
CA ASN A 117 -0.08 10.12 -15.09
C ASN A 117 -0.39 8.62 -15.12
N TRP A 118 -1.31 8.15 -14.27
CA TRP A 118 -1.70 6.75 -14.25
C TRP A 118 -2.49 6.37 -15.49
N ARG A 119 -2.59 5.05 -15.74
CA ARG A 119 -3.43 4.54 -16.82
C ARG A 119 -4.92 4.75 -16.48
N SER A 120 -5.62 5.50 -17.32
CA SER A 120 -7.05 5.81 -17.17
C SER A 120 -7.43 6.36 -15.80
N PRO A 121 -6.83 7.50 -15.37
CA PRO A 121 -7.04 8.04 -14.02
C PRO A 121 -8.51 8.39 -13.76
N GLU A 122 -9.25 8.84 -14.78
CA GLU A 122 -10.68 9.10 -14.71
C GLU A 122 -11.47 7.84 -14.30
N LYS A 123 -11.09 6.67 -14.84
CA LYS A 123 -11.74 5.40 -14.49
C LYS A 123 -11.34 4.95 -13.08
N VAL A 124 -10.08 5.13 -12.69
CA VAL A 124 -9.63 4.85 -11.31
C VAL A 124 -10.48 5.65 -10.32
N CYS A 125 -10.71 6.94 -10.60
CA CYS A 125 -11.52 7.82 -9.77
C CYS A 125 -13.00 7.39 -9.63
N THR A 126 -13.53 6.61 -10.56
CA THR A 126 -14.90 6.06 -10.43
C THR A 126 -14.97 4.79 -9.59
N LEU A 127 -13.85 4.10 -9.37
CA LEU A 127 -13.80 2.79 -8.74
C LEU A 127 -13.48 2.81 -7.24
N CYS A 128 -12.91 3.91 -6.73
CA CYS A 128 -12.57 4.03 -5.31
C CYS A 128 -12.59 5.48 -4.84
N GLU A 129 -12.62 5.66 -3.52
CA GLU A 129 -12.25 6.90 -2.84
C GLU A 129 -10.74 6.93 -2.55
N PHE A 130 -10.17 8.11 -2.27
CA PHE A 130 -8.74 8.24 -1.98
C PHE A 130 -8.48 8.73 -0.57
N ILE A 131 -7.54 8.06 0.11
CA ILE A 131 -6.97 8.50 1.37
C ILE A 131 -5.51 8.85 1.10
N CYS A 132 -5.16 10.13 1.22
CA CYS A 132 -3.79 10.59 1.09
C CYS A 132 -3.14 10.67 2.48
N LEU A 133 -2.05 9.93 2.65
CA LEU A 133 -1.24 9.94 3.86
C LEU A 133 -0.13 10.97 3.73
N LYS A 134 -0.19 12.02 4.54
CA LYS A 134 0.83 13.05 4.61
C LYS A 134 1.83 12.71 5.71
N ARG A 135 3.06 12.46 5.30
CA ARG A 135 4.19 12.27 6.22
C ARG A 135 4.84 13.61 6.55
N PRO A 136 5.53 13.74 7.70
CA PRO A 136 6.34 14.91 7.99
C PRO A 136 7.35 15.20 6.87
N GLY A 137 7.58 16.49 6.57
CA GLY A 137 8.55 16.92 5.56
C GLY A 137 8.03 17.07 4.14
N ILE A 138 6.75 16.75 3.88
CA ILE A 138 6.12 17.06 2.59
C ILE A 138 5.48 18.45 2.65
N GLU A 139 5.78 19.28 1.64
CA GLU A 139 5.23 20.63 1.55
C GLU A 139 3.70 20.60 1.42
N GLU A 140 3.03 21.33 2.31
CA GLU A 140 1.58 21.45 2.37
C GLU A 140 0.98 21.93 1.05
N GLU A 141 1.59 22.94 0.44
CA GLU A 141 1.13 23.54 -0.80
C GLU A 141 1.10 22.53 -1.96
N THR A 142 2.09 21.65 -2.05
CA THR A 142 2.15 20.58 -3.07
C THR A 142 0.97 19.62 -2.92
N VAL A 143 0.63 19.23 -1.70
CA VAL A 143 -0.50 18.33 -1.42
C VAL A 143 -1.83 19.01 -1.74
N GLN A 144 -1.99 20.27 -1.33
CA GLN A 144 -3.21 21.04 -1.59
C GLN A 144 -3.45 21.25 -3.10
N HIS A 145 -2.41 21.56 -3.87
CA HIS A 145 -2.50 21.67 -5.32
C HIS A 145 -2.92 20.34 -5.96
N ALA A 146 -2.34 19.20 -5.53
CA ALA A 146 -2.72 17.90 -6.03
C ALA A 146 -4.19 17.55 -5.70
N MET A 147 -4.64 17.81 -4.48
CA MET A 147 -6.04 17.63 -4.06
C MET A 147 -7.00 18.50 -4.87
N GLN A 148 -6.65 19.78 -5.07
CA GLN A 148 -7.46 20.70 -5.88
C GLN A 148 -7.55 20.21 -7.34
N ARG A 149 -6.45 19.69 -7.88
CA ARG A 149 -6.43 19.09 -9.21
C ARG A 149 -7.36 17.89 -9.30
N MET A 150 -7.34 16.99 -8.31
CA MET A 150 -8.26 15.84 -8.26
C MET A 150 -9.72 16.26 -8.27
N LEU A 151 -10.05 17.31 -7.52
CA LEU A 151 -11.41 17.84 -7.47
C LEU A 151 -11.82 18.49 -8.82
N THR A 152 -10.96 19.29 -9.43
CA THR A 152 -11.29 20.05 -10.64
C THR A 152 -11.29 19.21 -11.91
N GLU A 153 -10.34 18.29 -12.07
CA GLU A 153 -10.19 17.48 -13.27
C GLU A 153 -11.06 16.20 -13.26
N TYR A 154 -11.24 15.60 -12.07
CA TYR A 154 -11.92 14.29 -11.93
C TYR A 154 -13.18 14.34 -11.06
N GLY A 155 -13.53 15.51 -10.46
CA GLY A 155 -14.65 15.62 -9.52
C GLY A 155 -14.46 14.79 -8.26
N LYS A 156 -13.18 14.45 -7.90
CA LYS A 156 -12.85 13.48 -6.86
C LYS A 156 -12.30 14.15 -5.61
N PHE A 157 -12.97 13.91 -4.50
CA PHE A 157 -12.49 14.32 -3.18
C PHE A 157 -11.36 13.39 -2.71
N VAL A 158 -10.38 13.94 -1.99
CA VAL A 158 -9.29 13.18 -1.37
C VAL A 158 -9.29 13.46 0.13
N TYR A 159 -9.35 12.40 0.94
CA TYR A 159 -9.25 12.51 2.40
C TYR A 159 -7.78 12.61 2.79
N LEU A 160 -7.39 13.75 3.36
CA LEU A 160 -6.01 13.96 3.85
C LEU A 160 -5.91 13.53 5.31
N ILE A 161 -4.95 12.67 5.61
CA ILE A 161 -4.66 12.21 6.97
C ILE A 161 -3.18 12.47 7.27
N ASP A 162 -2.93 13.26 8.30
CA ASP A 162 -1.59 13.43 8.85
C ASP A 162 -1.20 12.15 9.60
N VAL A 163 -0.11 11.52 9.16
CA VAL A 163 0.37 10.30 9.79
C VAL A 163 1.72 10.53 10.45
N SER A 164 1.88 9.92 11.62
CA SER A 164 3.12 9.89 12.36
C SER A 164 3.59 8.45 12.50
N GLY A 165 4.88 8.24 12.59
CA GLY A 165 5.43 6.91 12.77
C GLY A 165 6.93 6.87 12.53
N PRO A 166 7.55 5.71 12.73
CA PRO A 166 8.97 5.55 12.48
C PRO A 166 9.26 5.78 10.98
N ASP A 167 10.30 6.53 10.70
CA ASP A 167 10.81 6.71 9.34
C ASP A 167 11.56 5.44 8.92
N ILE A 168 10.81 4.47 8.41
CA ILE A 168 11.31 3.17 7.99
C ILE A 168 11.06 3.02 6.49
N SER A 169 12.10 2.66 5.75
CA SER A 169 11.98 2.32 4.34
C SER A 169 12.46 0.90 4.03
N SER A 170 11.80 0.22 3.09
CA SER A 170 12.25 -1.09 2.62
C SER A 170 13.68 -1.05 2.07
N THR A 171 14.10 0.07 1.49
CA THR A 171 15.47 0.25 0.99
C THR A 171 16.50 0.25 2.12
N GLU A 172 16.21 0.96 3.20
CA GLU A 172 17.08 0.97 4.39
C GLU A 172 17.15 -0.42 5.02
N ILE A 173 16.02 -1.11 5.15
CA ILE A 173 15.96 -2.49 5.67
C ILE A 173 16.86 -3.41 4.85
N ARG A 174 16.76 -3.38 3.52
CA ARG A 174 17.61 -4.22 2.66
C ARG A 174 19.10 -3.90 2.81
N LYS A 175 19.48 -2.64 2.94
CA LYS A 175 20.86 -2.23 3.23
C LYS A 175 21.33 -2.75 4.59
N THR A 176 20.50 -2.63 5.62
CA THR A 176 20.80 -3.11 6.98
C THR A 176 21.00 -4.62 7.00
N LEU A 177 20.15 -5.38 6.31
CA LEU A 177 20.26 -6.84 6.18
C LEU A 177 21.53 -7.26 5.41
N ALA A 178 21.87 -6.56 4.31
CA ALA A 178 23.08 -6.83 3.54
C ALA A 178 24.37 -6.63 4.38
N LEU A 179 24.34 -5.73 5.37
CA LEU A 179 25.42 -5.48 6.31
C LEU A 179 25.41 -6.45 7.51
N GLY A 180 24.44 -7.36 7.60
CA GLY A 180 24.28 -8.28 8.72
C GLY A 180 23.85 -7.60 10.03
N ALA A 181 23.33 -6.36 9.95
CA ALA A 181 22.87 -5.61 11.12
C ALA A 181 21.42 -5.95 11.50
N SER A 182 21.05 -5.64 12.76
CA SER A 182 19.72 -5.96 13.29
C SER A 182 18.62 -5.08 12.70
N THR A 183 17.51 -5.70 12.28
CA THR A 183 16.29 -5.04 11.82
C THR A 183 15.11 -5.19 12.79
N ALA A 184 15.39 -5.50 14.06
CA ALA A 184 14.36 -5.78 15.09
C ALA A 184 13.40 -4.59 15.33
N ALA A 185 13.88 -3.36 15.19
CA ALA A 185 13.06 -2.15 15.31
C ALA A 185 12.27 -1.79 14.05
N MET A 186 12.51 -2.50 12.95
CA MET A 186 11.93 -2.15 11.63
C MET A 186 10.92 -3.19 11.15
N LEU A 187 11.12 -4.46 11.51
CA LEU A 187 10.36 -5.60 10.98
C LEU A 187 9.62 -6.35 12.07
N PRO A 188 8.39 -6.83 11.81
CA PRO A 188 7.76 -7.85 12.65
C PRO A 188 8.66 -9.09 12.77
N GLU A 189 8.68 -9.72 13.95
CA GLU A 189 9.50 -10.91 14.20
C GLU A 189 9.24 -12.05 13.21
N PRO A 190 7.98 -12.42 12.87
CA PRO A 190 7.72 -13.47 11.88
C PRO A 190 8.31 -13.17 10.51
N VAL A 191 8.35 -11.90 10.11
CA VAL A 191 8.94 -11.45 8.82
C VAL A 191 10.47 -11.60 8.87
N ARG A 192 11.11 -11.21 9.98
CA ARG A 192 12.57 -11.39 10.16
C ARG A 192 12.94 -12.87 10.07
N ASN A 193 12.22 -13.72 10.78
CA ASN A 193 12.45 -15.18 10.77
C ASN A 193 12.30 -15.78 9.37
N TYR A 194 11.33 -15.29 8.59
CA TYR A 194 11.16 -15.68 7.19
C TYR A 194 12.35 -15.24 6.32
N ILE A 195 12.76 -13.98 6.41
CA ILE A 195 13.90 -13.42 5.69
C ILE A 195 15.18 -14.22 5.98
N ASP A 196 15.40 -14.57 7.24
CA ASP A 196 16.57 -15.35 7.67
C ASP A 196 16.55 -16.78 7.13
N ARG A 197 15.42 -17.45 7.19
CA ARG A 197 15.23 -18.81 6.67
C ARG A 197 15.43 -18.87 5.16
N GLU A 198 14.83 -17.94 4.43
CA GLU A 198 14.90 -17.88 2.96
C GLU A 198 16.18 -17.17 2.46
N LYS A 199 17.04 -16.70 3.37
CA LYS A 199 18.29 -15.96 3.06
C LYS A 199 18.09 -14.76 2.12
N LEU A 200 16.97 -14.05 2.27
CA LEU A 200 16.65 -12.90 1.44
C LEU A 200 17.49 -11.68 1.80
N TYR A 201 17.78 -10.84 0.80
CA TYR A 201 18.47 -9.55 0.93
C TYR A 201 19.92 -9.66 1.49
N ARG A 202 20.51 -10.83 1.44
CA ARG A 202 21.92 -11.05 1.80
C ARG A 202 22.77 -11.01 0.53
N SER A 203 23.94 -10.37 0.63
CA SER A 203 24.96 -10.34 -0.43
C SER A 203 25.59 -11.69 -0.64
#